data_52610ff4dbb3e7c794fe033163ef04f0
#
_entry.id   52610ff4dbb3e7c794fe033163ef04f0
#
_cell.length_a   1.000
_cell.length_b   1.000
_cell.length_c   1.000
_cell.angle_alpha   90.00
_cell.angle_beta   90.00
_cell.angle_gamma   90.00
#
_symmetry.space_group_name_H-M   'P 1'
#
loop_
_entity.id
_entity.type
_entity.pdbx_description
1 polymer ?
#
loop_
_entity_poly.entity_id
_entity_poly.type
_entity_poly.pdbx_seq_one_letter_code
_entity_poly.pdbx_strand_id
1 'polypeptide(L)'
;MIFSARFIPSITEEISLLMATSAKAGSKVKIFMLFATLAMLVTPAFAESHATPEIEIGNSKGVKVEIEVVEEVKSLVSYTSEQAKRGKKHYEKYCAECHGKEFKGGVNGGPVLRGVQFLETYANGAPASWLWEFMYYMMPPDQAGRFSIKKYTDMMAYILKKNGFKSGEPLPSDIDALENLIMKK
;
A
#
# COMPACT_ATOMS: atom_id res chain seq x y z
N MET A 1 35.95 -25.39 20.41
CA MET A 1 35.36 -25.01 19.12
C MET A 1 35.34 -23.48 19.05
N ILE A 2 36.20 -22.92 18.20
CA ILE A 2 36.51 -21.49 18.15
C ILE A 2 35.54 -20.86 17.16
N PHE A 3 34.64 -19.99 17.63
CA PHE A 3 33.76 -19.19 16.76
C PHE A 3 34.57 -18.02 16.14
N SER A 4 34.81 -18.13 14.87
CA SER A 4 35.44 -17.07 14.06
C SER A 4 34.42 -15.96 13.78
N ALA A 5 34.65 -14.78 14.37
CA ALA A 5 33.88 -13.58 14.10
C ALA A 5 34.17 -13.11 12.66
N ARG A 6 33.15 -13.11 11.78
CA ARG A 6 33.24 -12.50 10.46
C ARG A 6 33.16 -10.98 10.62
N PHE A 7 34.24 -10.34 10.23
CA PHE A 7 34.42 -8.89 10.15
C PHE A 7 33.48 -8.33 9.07
N ILE A 8 32.55 -7.45 9.44
CA ILE A 8 31.69 -6.70 8.52
C ILE A 8 32.43 -5.41 8.18
N PRO A 9 32.83 -5.15 6.92
CA PRO A 9 33.48 -3.90 6.56
C PRO A 9 32.50 -2.73 6.68
N SER A 10 32.99 -1.62 7.22
CA SER A 10 32.25 -0.38 7.41
C SER A 10 31.88 0.26 6.07
N ILE A 11 30.66 0.80 5.96
CA ILE A 11 30.10 1.46 4.79
C ILE A 11 30.98 2.64 4.26
N THR A 12 31.85 3.14 5.10
CA THR A 12 32.78 4.24 4.75
C THR A 12 33.89 3.83 3.79
N GLU A 13 34.27 2.55 3.71
CA GLU A 13 35.32 2.10 2.77
C GLU A 13 34.80 1.92 1.33
N GLU A 14 33.55 1.55 1.15
CA GLU A 14 32.96 1.39 -0.20
C GLU A 14 32.79 2.72 -0.93
N ILE A 15 32.53 3.83 -0.22
CA ILE A 15 32.37 5.14 -0.83
C ILE A 15 33.72 5.68 -1.35
N SER A 16 34.83 5.34 -0.69
CA SER A 16 36.16 5.76 -1.11
C SER A 16 36.61 5.08 -2.41
N LEU A 17 36.19 3.85 -2.65
CA LEU A 17 36.56 3.09 -3.86
C LEU A 17 35.78 3.55 -5.09
N LEU A 18 34.53 4.01 -4.93
CA LEU A 18 33.71 4.54 -6.01
C LEU A 18 34.14 5.91 -6.51
N MET A 19 34.79 6.70 -5.66
CA MET A 19 35.36 8.01 -6.09
C MET A 19 36.66 7.89 -6.83
N ALA A 20 37.45 6.83 -6.65
CA ALA A 20 38.74 6.64 -7.31
C ALA A 20 38.61 6.17 -8.77
N THR A 21 37.51 5.60 -9.19
CA THR A 21 37.31 5.10 -10.57
C THR A 21 36.75 6.14 -11.54
N SER A 22 36.25 7.30 -11.04
CA SER A 22 35.67 8.36 -11.88
C SER A 22 36.75 9.32 -12.48
N ALA A 23 38.01 9.20 -12.09
CA ALA A 23 39.06 10.12 -12.53
C ALA A 23 39.72 9.76 -13.87
N LYS A 24 39.30 8.70 -14.58
CA LYS A 24 39.98 8.22 -15.79
C LYS A 24 39.23 8.34 -17.11
N ALA A 25 38.08 9.01 -17.12
CA ALA A 25 37.38 9.34 -18.35
C ALA A 25 37.53 10.83 -18.65
N GLY A 26 38.49 11.17 -19.49
CA GLY A 26 38.71 12.54 -19.95
C GLY A 26 37.57 13.06 -20.81
N SER A 27 36.67 13.81 -20.25
CA SER A 27 35.74 14.67 -20.97
C SER A 27 35.84 16.09 -20.43
N LYS A 28 36.22 17.01 -21.31
CA LYS A 28 36.38 18.43 -21.04
C LYS A 28 35.01 19.07 -20.81
N VAL A 29 34.45 18.97 -19.61
CA VAL A 29 33.34 19.82 -19.19
C VAL A 29 33.92 20.94 -18.33
N LYS A 30 33.96 22.15 -18.91
CA LYS A 30 34.26 23.37 -18.18
C LYS A 30 33.09 23.65 -17.23
N ILE A 31 33.23 23.28 -15.98
CA ILE A 31 32.32 23.72 -14.93
C ILE A 31 32.79 25.11 -14.49
N PHE A 32 32.05 26.13 -14.92
CA PHE A 32 32.15 27.48 -14.42
C PHE A 32 31.68 27.49 -12.96
N MET A 33 32.67 27.52 -12.05
CA MET A 33 32.40 27.87 -10.66
C MET A 33 32.15 29.36 -10.55
N LEU A 34 30.87 29.74 -10.55
CA LEU A 34 30.47 31.10 -10.17
C LEU A 34 30.08 31.06 -8.67
N PHE A 35 31.07 31.38 -7.82
CA PHE A 35 30.79 31.68 -6.42
C PHE A 35 30.15 33.06 -6.33
N ALA A 36 28.82 33.08 -6.32
CA ALA A 36 28.09 34.28 -5.92
C ALA A 36 27.88 34.21 -4.39
N THR A 37 28.73 34.94 -3.67
CA THR A 37 28.49 35.25 -2.25
C THR A 37 27.29 36.18 -2.13
N LEU A 38 26.12 35.63 -1.91
CA LEU A 38 24.90 36.40 -1.54
C LEU A 38 24.77 36.37 -0.03
N ALA A 39 25.20 37.43 0.63
CA ALA A 39 24.91 37.67 2.03
C ALA A 39 23.40 37.84 2.19
N MET A 40 22.71 36.81 2.72
CA MET A 40 21.32 36.94 3.13
C MET A 40 21.25 37.72 4.44
N LEU A 41 20.78 38.95 4.34
CA LEU A 41 20.21 39.70 5.44
C LEU A 41 18.99 38.90 5.95
N VAL A 42 19.15 38.26 7.10
CA VAL A 42 18.08 37.66 7.84
C VAL A 42 17.26 38.78 8.45
N THR A 43 16.13 39.12 7.86
CA THR A 43 15.09 39.89 8.53
C THR A 43 14.22 38.96 9.36
N PRO A 44 14.14 39.12 10.68
CA PRO A 44 13.18 38.39 11.50
C PRO A 44 11.89 39.19 11.54
N ALA A 45 10.95 38.92 10.65
CA ALA A 45 9.60 39.44 10.76
C ALA A 45 8.62 38.61 9.92
N PHE A 46 8.28 37.44 10.41
CA PHE A 46 6.97 36.84 10.15
C PHE A 46 6.55 36.09 11.42
N ALA A 47 6.12 36.86 12.40
CA ALA A 47 5.22 36.34 13.40
C ALA A 47 3.84 36.25 12.72
N GLU A 48 3.61 35.14 12.02
CA GLU A 48 2.28 34.77 11.56
C GLU A 48 1.49 34.34 12.79
N SER A 49 0.75 35.31 13.34
CA SER A 49 -0.30 35.07 14.27
C SER A 49 -1.31 34.12 13.62
N HIS A 50 -1.24 32.83 13.96
CA HIS A 50 -2.38 31.95 13.79
C HIS A 50 -3.47 32.45 14.73
N ALA A 51 -4.24 33.37 14.23
CA ALA A 51 -5.53 33.65 14.80
C ALA A 51 -6.38 32.42 14.61
N THR A 52 -6.49 31.58 15.61
CA THR A 52 -7.59 30.65 15.73
C THR A 52 -8.87 31.44 15.54
N PRO A 53 -9.77 31.05 14.61
CA PRO A 53 -11.06 31.70 14.55
C PRO A 53 -11.76 31.43 15.89
N GLU A 54 -11.85 32.45 16.73
CA GLU A 54 -12.76 32.47 17.87
C GLU A 54 -14.16 32.38 17.27
N ILE A 55 -14.76 31.18 17.32
CA ILE A 55 -16.16 31.01 17.01
C ILE A 55 -16.92 31.66 18.16
N GLU A 56 -17.34 32.93 17.97
CA GLU A 56 -18.33 33.54 18.84
C GLU A 56 -19.61 32.69 18.75
N ILE A 57 -19.80 31.88 19.78
CA ILE A 57 -21.08 31.21 20.01
C ILE A 57 -22.08 32.27 20.45
N GLY A 58 -22.67 32.91 19.44
CA GLY A 58 -23.84 33.74 19.64
C GLY A 58 -24.91 32.92 20.35
N ASN A 59 -25.34 33.42 21.50
CA ASN A 59 -26.38 32.88 22.35
C ASN A 59 -27.68 32.67 21.55
N SER A 60 -27.86 31.51 20.93
CA SER A 60 -29.15 31.03 20.42
C SER A 60 -29.57 29.79 21.19
N LYS A 61 -30.71 29.94 21.85
CA LYS A 61 -31.46 28.99 22.64
C LYS A 61 -31.28 27.52 22.15
N GLY A 62 -30.60 26.69 22.95
CA GLY A 62 -31.00 25.32 23.23
C GLY A 62 -31.12 24.36 22.04
N VAL A 63 -30.20 24.40 21.04
CA VAL A 63 -30.01 23.24 20.17
C VAL A 63 -28.85 22.45 20.77
N LYS A 64 -29.17 21.43 21.58
CA LYS A 64 -28.25 20.35 21.88
C LYS A 64 -28.00 19.63 20.56
N VAL A 65 -26.94 19.98 19.86
CA VAL A 65 -26.41 19.10 18.82
C VAL A 65 -25.73 17.94 19.57
N GLU A 66 -26.49 16.91 19.81
CA GLU A 66 -25.96 15.61 20.23
C GLU A 66 -25.18 15.09 19.01
N ILE A 67 -23.87 15.32 19.02
CA ILE A 67 -22.98 14.67 18.04
C ILE A 67 -22.99 13.22 18.46
N GLU A 68 -23.89 12.45 17.85
CA GLU A 68 -23.83 11.00 17.90
C GLU A 68 -22.53 10.61 17.17
N VAL A 69 -21.48 10.33 17.94
CA VAL A 69 -20.27 9.72 17.42
C VAL A 69 -20.68 8.32 16.97
N VAL A 70 -21.08 8.19 15.73
CA VAL A 70 -21.30 6.89 15.11
C VAL A 70 -19.92 6.23 15.05
N GLU A 71 -19.60 5.44 16.06
CA GLU A 71 -18.42 4.58 16.05
C GLU A 71 -18.64 3.58 14.91
N GLU A 72 -17.90 3.76 13.83
CA GLU A 72 -18.02 2.94 12.64
C GLU A 72 -17.59 1.51 12.96
N VAL A 73 -18.56 0.63 13.12
CA VAL A 73 -18.35 -0.77 13.55
C VAL A 73 -17.64 -1.51 12.41
N LYS A 74 -16.34 -1.68 12.53
CA LYS A 74 -15.57 -2.50 11.62
C LYS A 74 -15.92 -3.98 11.79
N SER A 75 -16.29 -4.65 10.70
CA SER A 75 -16.63 -6.06 10.65
C SER A 75 -15.56 -6.90 9.96
N LEU A 76 -15.58 -8.23 10.18
CA LEU A 76 -14.64 -9.12 9.51
C LEU A 76 -15.04 -9.30 8.04
N VAL A 77 -14.05 -9.33 7.17
CA VAL A 77 -14.27 -9.60 5.74
C VAL A 77 -14.88 -10.97 5.53
N SER A 78 -15.87 -11.04 4.65
CA SER A 78 -16.49 -12.29 4.18
C SER A 78 -16.80 -12.20 2.69
N TYR A 79 -17.28 -13.29 2.11
CA TYR A 79 -17.63 -13.38 0.69
C TYR A 79 -18.66 -14.49 0.51
N THR A 80 -19.45 -14.45 -0.56
CA THR A 80 -20.34 -15.58 -0.88
C THR A 80 -19.62 -16.67 -1.68
N SER A 81 -20.09 -17.89 -1.55
CA SER A 81 -19.59 -19.04 -2.33
C SER A 81 -19.71 -18.79 -3.84
N GLU A 82 -20.75 -18.09 -4.27
CA GLU A 82 -20.99 -17.73 -5.68
C GLU A 82 -19.97 -16.73 -6.19
N GLN A 83 -19.60 -15.71 -5.38
CA GLN A 83 -18.52 -14.79 -5.72
C GLN A 83 -17.21 -15.55 -5.92
N ALA A 84 -16.85 -16.39 -4.96
CA ALA A 84 -15.62 -17.18 -5.06
C ALA A 84 -15.64 -18.16 -6.25
N LYS A 85 -16.79 -18.72 -6.61
CA LYS A 85 -16.94 -19.60 -7.78
C LYS A 85 -16.75 -18.84 -9.10
N ARG A 86 -17.29 -17.64 -9.23
CA ARG A 86 -17.05 -16.77 -10.39
C ARG A 86 -15.59 -16.30 -10.42
N GLY A 87 -15.06 -15.89 -9.27
CA GLY A 87 -13.69 -15.46 -9.09
C GLY A 87 -12.67 -16.51 -9.50
N LYS A 88 -12.94 -17.80 -9.19
CA LYS A 88 -12.11 -18.92 -9.65
C LYS A 88 -11.92 -18.90 -11.16
N LYS A 89 -13.00 -18.79 -11.94
CA LYS A 89 -12.94 -18.78 -13.40
C LYS A 89 -12.12 -17.62 -13.95
N HIS A 90 -12.26 -16.45 -13.33
CA HIS A 90 -11.49 -15.26 -13.72
C HIS A 90 -10.02 -15.38 -13.33
N TYR A 91 -9.73 -15.84 -12.12
CA TYR A 91 -8.37 -16.07 -11.64
C TYR A 91 -7.61 -17.06 -12.53
N GLU A 92 -8.21 -18.22 -12.81
CA GLU A 92 -7.59 -19.24 -13.65
C GLU A 92 -7.26 -18.74 -15.06
N LYS A 93 -8.08 -17.83 -15.58
CA LYS A 93 -7.90 -17.28 -16.93
C LYS A 93 -6.89 -16.12 -17.00
N TYR A 94 -6.82 -15.29 -15.97
CA TYR A 94 -6.12 -14.00 -16.06
C TYR A 94 -4.98 -13.80 -15.05
N CYS A 95 -4.94 -14.60 -13.98
CA CYS A 95 -3.98 -14.43 -12.88
C CYS A 95 -3.06 -15.64 -12.70
N ALA A 96 -3.58 -16.85 -13.01
CA ALA A 96 -2.90 -18.09 -12.69
C ALA A 96 -1.59 -18.31 -13.47
N GLU A 97 -1.42 -17.68 -14.61
CA GLU A 97 -0.18 -17.75 -15.39
C GLU A 97 1.00 -17.17 -14.59
N CYS A 98 0.80 -16.02 -13.94
CA CYS A 98 1.82 -15.38 -13.12
C CYS A 98 1.82 -15.86 -11.67
N HIS A 99 0.64 -16.01 -11.05
CA HIS A 99 0.52 -16.35 -9.63
C HIS A 99 0.37 -17.84 -9.31
N GLY A 100 0.31 -18.68 -10.36
CA GLY A 100 0.11 -20.12 -10.22
C GLY A 100 -1.33 -20.51 -9.88
N LYS A 101 -1.77 -21.70 -10.38
CA LYS A 101 -3.12 -22.24 -10.08
C LYS A 101 -3.31 -22.51 -8.58
N GLU A 102 -2.23 -22.83 -7.88
CA GLU A 102 -2.22 -23.09 -6.44
C GLU A 102 -1.79 -21.88 -5.61
N PHE A 103 -1.69 -20.69 -6.20
CA PHE A 103 -1.33 -19.44 -5.52
C PHE A 103 0.10 -19.41 -4.94
N LYS A 104 0.97 -20.27 -5.44
CA LYS A 104 2.36 -20.43 -4.97
C LYS A 104 3.39 -19.72 -5.85
N GLY A 105 2.93 -18.77 -6.66
CA GLY A 105 3.72 -18.20 -7.75
C GLY A 105 3.65 -19.07 -9.02
N GLY A 106 3.92 -18.46 -10.14
CA GLY A 106 3.89 -19.11 -11.45
C GLY A 106 5.21 -18.94 -12.19
N VAL A 107 5.28 -19.53 -13.37
CA VAL A 107 6.47 -19.51 -14.24
C VAL A 107 6.86 -18.10 -14.70
N ASN A 108 5.90 -17.17 -14.73
CA ASN A 108 6.11 -15.78 -15.12
C ASN A 108 6.44 -14.87 -13.92
N GLY A 109 6.83 -15.42 -12.76
CA GLY A 109 7.42 -14.67 -11.65
C GLY A 109 6.46 -13.89 -10.76
N GLY A 110 5.15 -14.11 -10.84
CA GLY A 110 4.19 -13.52 -9.93
C GLY A 110 4.39 -14.00 -8.49
N PRO A 111 4.25 -13.12 -7.47
CA PRO A 111 4.42 -13.51 -6.08
C PRO A 111 3.36 -14.51 -5.62
N VAL A 112 3.64 -15.17 -4.50
CA VAL A 112 2.68 -16.07 -3.84
C VAL A 112 1.49 -15.26 -3.30
N LEU A 113 0.28 -15.76 -3.53
CA LEU A 113 -0.97 -15.15 -3.05
C LEU A 113 -1.65 -15.99 -1.97
N ARG A 114 -0.87 -16.80 -1.24
CA ARG A 114 -1.38 -17.75 -0.26
C ARG A 114 -0.33 -18.02 0.84
N GLY A 115 -0.84 -18.36 2.04
CA GLY A 115 -0.01 -18.76 3.16
C GLY A 115 0.51 -17.59 3.98
N VAL A 116 1.54 -17.83 4.79
CA VAL A 116 2.02 -16.91 5.83
C VAL A 116 2.34 -15.53 5.25
N GLN A 117 3.13 -15.46 4.18
CA GLN A 117 3.53 -14.20 3.57
C GLN A 117 2.34 -13.34 3.13
N PHE A 118 1.33 -13.96 2.49
CA PHE A 118 0.11 -13.25 2.10
C PHE A 118 -0.69 -12.77 3.32
N LEU A 119 -0.82 -13.64 4.32
CA LEU A 119 -1.58 -13.32 5.53
C LEU A 119 -0.92 -12.21 6.36
N GLU A 120 0.41 -12.20 6.45
CA GLU A 120 1.17 -11.12 7.11
C GLU A 120 1.02 -9.78 6.40
N THR A 121 0.91 -9.79 5.08
CA THR A 121 0.76 -8.56 4.29
C THR A 121 -0.66 -8.01 4.37
N TYR A 122 -1.67 -8.86 4.24
CA TYR A 122 -3.06 -8.42 4.05
C TYR A 122 -4.03 -8.82 5.15
N ALA A 123 -3.71 -9.82 5.98
CA ALA A 123 -4.66 -10.38 6.95
C ALA A 123 -4.30 -10.13 8.41
N ASN A 124 -3.51 -9.11 8.67
CA ASN A 124 -3.05 -8.68 10.00
C ASN A 124 -3.97 -7.64 10.65
N GLY A 125 -5.19 -7.51 10.20
CA GLY A 125 -6.14 -6.49 10.64
C GLY A 125 -6.23 -5.28 9.67
N ALA A 126 -5.61 -5.38 8.50
CA ALA A 126 -5.72 -4.35 7.47
C ALA A 126 -7.14 -4.27 6.89
N PRO A 127 -7.56 -3.09 6.38
CA PRO A 127 -8.80 -2.97 5.62
C PRO A 127 -8.79 -3.84 4.36
N ALA A 128 -9.95 -4.37 3.99
CA ALA A 128 -10.10 -5.18 2.78
C ALA A 128 -9.90 -4.35 1.49
N SER A 129 -10.09 -3.04 1.57
CA SER A 129 -9.81 -2.07 0.50
C SER A 129 -8.37 -2.16 0.02
N TRP A 130 -7.38 -2.35 0.89
CA TRP A 130 -5.97 -2.41 0.50
C TRP A 130 -5.65 -3.50 -0.52
N LEU A 131 -6.17 -4.71 -0.30
CA LEU A 131 -5.99 -5.80 -1.27
C LEU A 131 -6.76 -5.52 -2.56
N TRP A 132 -7.98 -5.01 -2.44
CA TRP A 132 -8.83 -4.73 -3.59
C TRP A 132 -8.25 -3.64 -4.48
N GLU A 133 -7.80 -2.53 -3.90
CA GLU A 133 -7.16 -1.42 -4.59
C GLU A 133 -5.86 -1.84 -5.27
N PHE A 134 -5.01 -2.60 -4.56
CA PHE A 134 -3.80 -3.15 -5.16
C PHE A 134 -4.12 -3.99 -6.41
N MET A 135 -5.14 -4.85 -6.31
CA MET A 135 -5.58 -5.64 -7.46
C MET A 135 -6.09 -4.77 -8.61
N TYR A 136 -6.83 -3.72 -8.30
CA TYR A 136 -7.44 -2.86 -9.32
C TYR A 136 -6.40 -1.96 -10.01
N TYR A 137 -5.54 -1.31 -9.23
CA TYR A 137 -4.59 -0.33 -9.76
C TYR A 137 -3.27 -0.93 -10.25
N MET A 138 -2.94 -2.14 -9.83
CA MET A 138 -1.63 -2.73 -10.12
C MET A 138 -1.70 -4.05 -10.89
N MET A 139 -2.87 -4.68 -11.02
CA MET A 139 -2.98 -6.01 -11.63
C MET A 139 -4.00 -6.06 -12.78
N PRO A 140 -3.66 -6.77 -13.88
CA PRO A 140 -2.32 -7.25 -14.23
C PRO A 140 -1.38 -6.08 -14.56
N PRO A 141 -0.06 -6.22 -14.36
CA PRO A 141 0.90 -5.09 -14.43
C PRO A 141 0.90 -4.33 -15.76
N ASP A 142 0.62 -5.03 -16.86
CA ASP A 142 0.57 -4.47 -18.22
C ASP A 142 -0.78 -3.80 -18.55
N GLN A 143 -1.83 -4.13 -17.81
CA GLN A 143 -3.20 -3.68 -18.09
C GLN A 143 -4.03 -3.52 -16.80
N ALA A 144 -3.51 -2.76 -15.84
CA ALA A 144 -4.22 -2.46 -14.60
C ALA A 144 -5.60 -1.84 -14.86
N GLY A 145 -6.58 -2.16 -14.04
CA GLY A 145 -7.95 -1.65 -14.16
C GLY A 145 -8.77 -2.21 -15.33
N ARG A 146 -8.25 -3.16 -16.12
CA ARG A 146 -8.90 -3.65 -17.35
C ARG A 146 -10.22 -4.41 -17.13
N PHE A 147 -10.43 -4.93 -15.93
CA PHE A 147 -11.64 -5.68 -15.62
C PHE A 147 -12.69 -4.80 -14.95
N SER A 148 -13.94 -5.22 -15.00
CA SER A 148 -14.99 -4.56 -14.22
C SER A 148 -14.73 -4.71 -12.72
N ILE A 149 -15.18 -3.73 -11.94
CA ILE A 149 -15.15 -3.73 -10.48
C ILE A 149 -15.63 -5.08 -9.92
N LYS A 150 -16.79 -5.55 -10.39
CA LYS A 150 -17.34 -6.85 -10.00
C LYS A 150 -16.39 -8.03 -10.24
N LYS A 151 -15.64 -8.05 -11.34
CA LYS A 151 -14.68 -9.12 -11.63
C LYS A 151 -13.51 -9.09 -10.64
N TYR A 152 -12.99 -7.92 -10.30
CA TYR A 152 -11.95 -7.79 -9.27
C TYR A 152 -12.46 -8.27 -7.91
N THR A 153 -13.68 -7.87 -7.52
CA THR A 153 -14.30 -8.33 -6.27
C THR A 153 -14.50 -9.85 -6.25
N ASP A 154 -14.98 -10.45 -7.35
CA ASP A 154 -15.13 -11.90 -7.45
C ASP A 154 -13.76 -12.62 -7.37
N MET A 155 -12.71 -12.07 -8.01
CA MET A 155 -11.35 -12.62 -7.92
C MET A 155 -10.79 -12.52 -6.50
N MET A 156 -11.00 -11.39 -5.82
CA MET A 156 -10.64 -11.23 -4.42
C MET A 156 -11.34 -12.26 -3.54
N ALA A 157 -12.63 -12.47 -3.72
CA ALA A 157 -13.40 -13.50 -2.99
C ALA A 157 -12.78 -14.91 -3.16
N TYR A 158 -12.27 -15.23 -4.33
CA TYR A 158 -11.57 -16.49 -4.56
C TYR A 158 -10.21 -16.56 -3.84
N ILE A 159 -9.45 -15.46 -3.83
CA ILE A 159 -8.19 -15.36 -3.07
C ILE A 159 -8.45 -15.54 -1.57
N LEU A 160 -9.48 -14.86 -1.03
CA LEU A 160 -9.90 -15.02 0.35
C LEU A 160 -10.24 -16.46 0.69
N LYS A 161 -11.03 -17.13 -0.17
CA LYS A 161 -11.36 -18.56 -0.03
C LYS A 161 -10.11 -19.44 0.02
N LYS A 162 -9.16 -19.22 -0.86
CA LYS A 162 -7.91 -20.02 -0.93
C LYS A 162 -7.01 -19.80 0.29
N ASN A 163 -7.15 -18.66 0.95
CA ASN A 163 -6.48 -18.36 2.20
C ASN A 163 -7.28 -18.76 3.45
N GLY A 164 -8.44 -19.38 3.28
CA GLY A 164 -9.24 -19.95 4.39
C GLY A 164 -10.05 -18.92 5.18
N PHE A 165 -10.35 -17.76 4.59
CA PHE A 165 -11.35 -16.87 5.16
C PHE A 165 -12.75 -17.49 5.11
N LYS A 166 -13.60 -17.09 6.04
CA LYS A 166 -14.97 -17.64 6.14
C LYS A 166 -15.86 -17.05 5.03
N SER A 167 -16.69 -17.90 4.45
CA SER A 167 -17.82 -17.44 3.62
C SER A 167 -18.94 -16.91 4.50
N GLY A 168 -19.71 -15.96 3.99
CA GLY A 168 -20.81 -15.32 4.70
C GLY A 168 -21.47 -14.28 3.81
N GLU A 169 -21.56 -13.06 4.32
CA GLU A 169 -22.13 -11.95 3.58
C GLU A 169 -21.34 -11.64 2.29
N PRO A 170 -22.00 -11.08 1.27
CA PRO A 170 -21.34 -10.70 0.03
C PRO A 170 -20.21 -9.71 0.25
N LEU A 171 -19.05 -9.97 -0.36
CA LEU A 171 -17.98 -8.99 -0.45
C LEU A 171 -18.48 -7.80 -1.28
N PRO A 172 -18.51 -6.58 -0.74
CA PRO A 172 -18.95 -5.40 -1.47
C PRO A 172 -17.95 -5.04 -2.59
N SER A 173 -18.46 -4.28 -3.57
CA SER A 173 -17.62 -3.74 -4.66
C SER A 173 -17.37 -2.25 -4.50
N ASP A 174 -17.86 -1.68 -3.44
CA ASP A 174 -17.68 -0.29 -3.05
C ASP A 174 -16.46 -0.16 -2.13
N ILE A 175 -15.63 0.85 -2.38
CA ILE A 175 -14.36 1.04 -1.67
C ILE A 175 -14.57 1.45 -0.21
N ASP A 176 -15.53 2.32 0.04
CA ASP A 176 -15.80 2.82 1.40
C ASP A 176 -16.35 1.66 2.27
N ALA A 177 -17.19 0.82 1.68
CA ALA A 177 -17.65 -0.39 2.34
C ALA A 177 -16.51 -1.40 2.62
N LEU A 178 -15.53 -1.52 1.70
CA LEU A 178 -14.37 -2.38 1.89
C LEU A 178 -13.39 -1.86 2.96
N GLU A 179 -13.32 -0.54 3.15
CA GLU A 179 -12.49 0.10 4.18
C GLU A 179 -12.96 -0.30 5.58
N ASN A 180 -14.25 -0.55 5.74
CA ASN A 180 -14.88 -0.98 7.00
C ASN A 180 -14.82 -2.49 7.24
N LEU A 181 -14.29 -3.25 6.32
CA LEU A 181 -14.10 -4.69 6.46
C LEU A 181 -12.65 -5.01 6.82
N ILE A 182 -12.47 -5.67 7.96
CA ILE A 182 -11.13 -6.03 8.47
C ILE A 182 -10.73 -7.41 7.98
N MET A 183 -9.56 -7.49 7.37
CA MET A 183 -8.93 -8.74 6.97
C MET A 183 -8.20 -9.37 8.16
N LYS A 184 -8.93 -10.18 8.91
CA LYS A 184 -8.42 -10.95 10.04
C LYS A 184 -8.95 -12.37 9.99
N LYS A 185 -8.06 -13.33 10.27
CA LYS A 185 -8.37 -14.75 10.25
C LYS A 185 -8.22 -15.38 11.63
#